data_16199cab0e9cbaeca686140382378ca0
#
_entry.id   16199cab0e9cbaeca686140382378ca0
#
_cell.length_a   1.000
_cell.length_b   1.000
_cell.length_c   1.000
_cell.angle_alpha   90.00
_cell.angle_beta   90.00
_cell.angle_gamma   90.00
#
_symmetry.space_group_name_H-M   'P 1'
#
loop_
_entity.id
_entity.type
_entity.pdbx_description
1 polymer ?
#
loop_
_entity_poly.entity_id
_entity_poly.type
_entity_poly.pdbx_seq_one_letter_code
_entity_poly.pdbx_strand_id
1 'polypeptide(L)'
;MTVALRRSWAKDLDAATLYELLKLRVEVFVVEQACPYPELDGRDLLAETRHFWLEQPDGTVTATLRLMEEHAGGEKTFRIGRVCTQRAARGHGHTTRLLQAAIAEVGDYLCRIDAQTYLADMYARHGFVAAGAEFVEDGIPHVPMVRRTTGAAWPATSDTATETDQS
;
A
#
# COMPACT_ATOMS: atom_id res chain seq x y z
N MET A 1 1.93 22.33 15.35
CA MET A 1 1.82 21.13 16.19
C MET A 1 2.41 19.95 15.44
N THR A 2 3.28 19.19 16.07
CA THR A 2 4.01 18.12 15.42
C THR A 2 3.16 16.87 15.33
N VAL A 3 2.91 16.39 14.10
CA VAL A 3 2.25 15.13 13.85
C VAL A 3 3.26 13.99 14.03
N ALA A 4 2.96 13.01 14.88
CA ALA A 4 3.83 11.91 15.20
C ALA A 4 3.62 10.73 14.21
N LEU A 5 4.73 10.16 13.74
CA LEU A 5 4.67 8.90 12.98
C LEU A 5 4.69 7.73 13.97
N ARG A 6 3.73 6.82 13.80
CA ARG A 6 3.56 5.62 14.60
C ARG A 6 3.65 4.37 13.72
N ARG A 7 4.09 3.30 14.32
CA ARG A 7 4.16 1.98 13.66
C ARG A 7 3.85 0.90 14.70
N SER A 8 3.03 -0.07 14.34
CA SER A 8 2.71 -1.20 15.21
C SER A 8 2.45 -2.48 14.42
N TRP A 9 2.85 -3.62 14.97
CA TRP A 9 2.33 -4.90 14.53
C TRP A 9 0.82 -4.96 14.78
N ALA A 10 0.10 -5.68 13.92
CA ALA A 10 -1.34 -5.85 14.07
C ALA A 10 -1.74 -6.35 15.45
N LYS A 11 -1.01 -7.35 15.97
CA LYS A 11 -1.27 -7.95 17.30
C LYS A 11 -1.10 -6.98 18.48
N ASP A 12 -0.32 -5.92 18.30
CA ASP A 12 0.03 -4.97 19.36
C ASP A 12 -0.85 -3.70 19.31
N LEU A 13 -1.73 -3.59 18.31
CA LEU A 13 -2.69 -2.50 18.25
C LEU A 13 -3.79 -2.67 19.32
N ASP A 14 -4.07 -1.59 20.06
CA ASP A 14 -5.27 -1.55 20.86
C ASP A 14 -6.53 -1.31 20.01
N ALA A 15 -7.68 -1.62 20.58
CA ALA A 15 -8.94 -1.50 19.86
C ALA A 15 -9.26 -0.05 19.46
N ALA A 16 -8.90 0.91 20.28
CA ALA A 16 -9.17 2.33 20.01
C ALA A 16 -8.34 2.82 18.81
N THR A 17 -7.05 2.50 18.77
CA THR A 17 -6.17 2.85 17.64
C THR A 17 -6.63 2.17 16.36
N LEU A 18 -6.91 0.86 16.42
CA LEU A 18 -7.42 0.11 15.26
C LEU A 18 -8.71 0.73 14.73
N TYR A 19 -9.63 1.09 15.61
CA TYR A 19 -10.87 1.75 15.22
C TYR A 19 -10.63 3.06 14.45
N GLU A 20 -9.72 3.91 14.92
CA GLU A 20 -9.39 5.18 14.26
C GLU A 20 -8.74 4.97 12.89
N LEU A 21 -7.87 3.96 12.75
CA LEU A 21 -7.28 3.60 11.45
C LEU A 21 -8.36 3.15 10.45
N LEU A 22 -9.23 2.26 10.87
CA LEU A 22 -10.30 1.73 10.01
C LEU A 22 -11.34 2.79 9.67
N LYS A 23 -11.67 3.67 10.62
CA LYS A 23 -12.57 4.80 10.41
C LYS A 23 -12.05 5.72 9.30
N LEU A 24 -10.79 6.12 9.36
CA LEU A 24 -10.16 6.93 8.32
C LEU A 24 -10.23 6.25 6.95
N ARG A 25 -9.92 4.97 6.89
CA ARG A 25 -9.94 4.18 5.64
C ARG A 25 -11.34 4.12 5.04
N VAL A 26 -12.35 3.90 5.86
CA VAL A 26 -13.75 3.91 5.39
C VAL A 26 -14.15 5.30 4.89
N GLU A 27 -13.80 6.35 5.61
CA GLU A 27 -14.08 7.73 5.19
C GLU A 27 -13.48 8.06 3.81
N VAL A 28 -12.25 7.62 3.54
CA VAL A 28 -11.56 7.91 2.27
C VAL A 28 -11.99 6.95 1.16
N PHE A 29 -11.92 5.66 1.39
CA PHE A 29 -12.09 4.68 0.31
C PHE A 29 -13.55 4.37 0.00
N VAL A 30 -14.43 4.43 0.97
CA VAL A 30 -15.85 4.11 0.78
C VAL A 30 -16.68 5.38 0.60
N VAL A 31 -16.61 6.29 1.54
CA VAL A 31 -17.48 7.48 1.54
C VAL A 31 -17.01 8.52 0.51
N GLU A 32 -15.76 8.97 0.60
CA GLU A 32 -15.25 10.02 -0.31
C GLU A 32 -15.18 9.54 -1.76
N GLN A 33 -14.70 8.31 -2.00
CA GLN A 33 -14.62 7.74 -3.35
C GLN A 33 -15.97 7.22 -3.88
N ALA A 34 -17.02 7.30 -3.07
CA ALA A 34 -18.35 6.78 -3.40
C ALA A 34 -18.31 5.33 -3.94
N CYS A 35 -17.51 4.49 -3.28
CA CYS A 35 -17.24 3.12 -3.72
C CYS A 35 -17.66 2.12 -2.62
N PRO A 36 -18.87 1.56 -2.70
CA PRO A 36 -19.31 0.53 -1.75
C PRO A 36 -18.61 -0.80 -2.06
N TYR A 37 -17.60 -1.13 -1.28
CA TYR A 37 -16.87 -2.40 -1.38
C TYR A 37 -16.43 -2.86 0.01
N PRO A 38 -16.03 -4.13 0.19
CA PRO A 38 -15.58 -4.65 1.48
C PRO A 38 -14.18 -4.14 1.82
N GLU A 39 -14.09 -2.93 2.36
CA GLU A 39 -12.82 -2.31 2.78
C GLU A 39 -12.08 -3.17 3.82
N LEU A 40 -12.81 -3.76 4.75
CA LEU A 40 -12.28 -4.70 5.73
C LEU A 40 -12.17 -6.09 5.08
N ASP A 41 -10.96 -6.47 4.71
CA ASP A 41 -10.67 -7.66 3.91
C ASP A 41 -10.12 -8.86 4.71
N GLY A 42 -10.09 -8.74 6.04
CA GLY A 42 -9.57 -9.77 6.94
C GLY A 42 -8.04 -9.77 7.08
N ARG A 43 -7.33 -8.90 6.40
CA ARG A 43 -5.86 -8.87 6.40
C ARG A 43 -5.25 -7.95 7.46
N ASP A 44 -6.06 -7.13 8.09
CA ASP A 44 -5.56 -6.13 9.04
C ASP A 44 -5.00 -6.73 10.33
N LEU A 45 -5.40 -7.95 10.67
CA LEU A 45 -5.00 -8.63 11.90
C LEU A 45 -4.07 -9.83 11.67
N LEU A 46 -3.59 -10.04 10.44
CA LEU A 46 -2.64 -11.11 10.15
C LEU A 46 -1.31 -10.89 10.88
N ALA A 47 -0.64 -12.00 11.22
CA ALA A 47 0.59 -11.97 12.03
C ALA A 47 1.71 -11.13 11.40
N GLU A 48 1.81 -11.15 10.07
CA GLU A 48 2.85 -10.41 9.33
C GLU A 48 2.39 -9.03 8.85
N THR A 49 1.22 -8.56 9.29
CA THR A 49 0.71 -7.23 8.99
C THR A 49 1.19 -6.21 10.02
N ARG A 50 1.63 -5.07 9.53
CA ARG A 50 1.91 -3.90 10.36
C ARG A 50 1.25 -2.68 9.77
N HIS A 51 0.90 -1.77 10.67
CA HIS A 51 0.27 -0.50 10.34
C HIS A 51 1.19 0.65 10.67
N PHE A 52 1.22 1.63 9.77
CA PHE A 52 1.88 2.92 9.95
C PHE A 52 0.83 4.01 9.92
N TRP A 53 0.93 4.98 10.79
CA TRP A 53 0.01 6.10 10.78
C TRP A 53 0.66 7.37 11.30
N LEU A 54 0.03 8.48 10.96
CA LEU A 54 0.35 9.79 11.50
C LEU A 54 -0.73 10.21 12.47
N GLU A 55 -0.32 10.65 13.64
CA GLU A 55 -1.20 10.95 14.76
C GLU A 55 -0.94 12.37 15.25
N GLN A 56 -2.01 13.14 15.39
CA GLN A 56 -1.97 14.46 16.03
C GLN A 56 -1.86 14.32 17.55
N PRO A 57 -1.45 15.38 18.27
CA PRO A 57 -1.35 15.34 19.72
C PRO A 57 -2.63 14.96 20.46
N ASP A 58 -3.80 15.20 19.86
CA ASP A 58 -5.11 14.83 20.41
C ASP A 58 -5.53 13.37 20.12
N GLY A 59 -4.65 12.60 19.45
CA GLY A 59 -4.92 11.20 19.06
C GLY A 59 -5.61 11.03 17.70
N THR A 60 -5.92 12.11 17.01
CA THR A 60 -6.54 12.04 15.68
C THR A 60 -5.57 11.44 14.66
N VAL A 61 -5.98 10.40 13.97
CA VAL A 61 -5.22 9.80 12.86
C VAL A 61 -5.50 10.57 11.58
N THR A 62 -4.44 11.09 10.95
CA THR A 62 -4.55 11.91 9.73
C THR A 62 -4.17 11.18 8.47
N ALA A 63 -3.37 10.13 8.57
CA ALA A 63 -2.94 9.31 7.45
C ALA A 63 -2.55 7.91 7.93
N THR A 64 -2.69 6.92 7.07
CA THR A 64 -2.29 5.54 7.39
C THR A 64 -1.89 4.78 6.14
N LEU A 65 -1.11 3.72 6.33
CA LEU A 65 -0.89 2.66 5.36
C LEU A 65 -0.75 1.31 6.06
N ARG A 66 -0.97 0.25 5.30
CA ARG A 66 -0.77 -1.12 5.73
C ARG A 66 0.41 -1.73 4.98
N LEU A 67 1.34 -2.33 5.71
CA LEU A 67 2.48 -3.07 5.17
C LEU A 67 2.30 -4.55 5.50
N MET A 68 2.22 -5.38 4.48
CA MET A 68 2.08 -6.84 4.62
C MET A 68 3.31 -7.54 4.07
N GLU A 69 3.74 -8.57 4.78
CA GLU A 69 4.74 -9.50 4.33
C GLU A 69 4.07 -10.63 3.56
N GLU A 70 4.58 -10.93 2.39
CA GLU A 70 4.07 -12.00 1.54
C GLU A 70 5.20 -12.95 1.18
N HIS A 71 4.85 -14.19 0.85
CA HIS A 71 5.80 -15.18 0.36
C HIS A 71 5.35 -15.63 -1.03
N ALA A 72 6.15 -15.33 -2.05
CA ALA A 72 5.90 -15.72 -3.42
C ALA A 72 7.06 -16.57 -3.94
N GLY A 73 6.77 -17.83 -4.34
CA GLY A 73 7.81 -18.72 -4.87
C GLY A 73 8.93 -19.04 -3.86
N GLY A 74 8.63 -19.03 -2.56
CA GLY A 74 9.62 -19.23 -1.51
C GLY A 74 10.42 -17.98 -1.12
N GLU A 75 10.22 -16.87 -1.82
CA GLU A 75 10.85 -15.60 -1.49
C GLU A 75 9.92 -14.70 -0.66
N LYS A 76 10.52 -14.02 0.32
CA LYS A 76 9.86 -13.01 1.10
C LYS A 76 9.72 -11.73 0.27
N THR A 77 8.51 -11.22 0.17
CA THR A 77 8.19 -9.94 -0.47
C THR A 77 7.29 -9.11 0.42
N PHE A 78 7.09 -7.87 0.09
CA PHE A 78 6.20 -6.97 0.82
C PHE A 78 5.15 -6.37 -0.08
N ARG A 79 4.01 -6.05 0.51
CA ARG A 79 2.95 -5.29 -0.15
C ARG A 79 2.54 -4.12 0.72
N ILE A 80 2.55 -2.92 0.14
CA ILE A 80 1.95 -1.72 0.72
C ILE A 80 0.54 -1.59 0.17
N GLY A 81 -0.40 -1.30 1.04
CA GLY A 81 -1.78 -1.06 0.64
C GLY A 81 -2.50 -0.13 1.61
N ARG A 82 -3.74 0.18 1.28
CA ARG A 82 -4.60 1.04 2.10
C ARG A 82 -3.93 2.37 2.47
N VAL A 83 -3.21 2.96 1.53
CA VAL A 83 -2.56 4.26 1.71
C VAL A 83 -3.60 5.35 1.59
N CYS A 84 -3.82 6.11 2.64
CA CYS A 84 -4.77 7.23 2.59
C CYS A 84 -4.41 8.33 3.56
N THR A 85 -4.85 9.54 3.21
CA THR A 85 -4.70 10.75 4.02
C THR A 85 -6.07 11.43 4.15
N GLN A 86 -6.41 11.83 5.37
CA GLN A 86 -7.61 12.60 5.64
C GLN A 86 -7.64 13.83 4.72
N ARG A 87 -8.79 14.12 4.13
CA ARG A 87 -8.93 15.18 3.14
C ARG A 87 -8.36 16.53 3.62
N ALA A 88 -8.66 16.92 4.84
CA ALA A 88 -8.18 18.16 5.43
C ALA A 88 -6.66 18.21 5.69
N ALA A 89 -6.01 17.05 5.72
CA ALA A 89 -4.57 16.92 5.99
C ALA A 89 -3.72 16.75 4.73
N ARG A 90 -4.33 16.73 3.54
CA ARG A 90 -3.61 16.57 2.27
C ARG A 90 -2.77 17.80 1.95
N GLY A 91 -1.71 17.59 1.15
CA GLY A 91 -0.79 18.66 0.77
C GLY A 91 0.28 19.01 1.80
N HIS A 92 0.43 18.20 2.86
CA HIS A 92 1.41 18.43 3.93
C HIS A 92 2.50 17.35 4.00
N GLY A 93 2.62 16.51 2.98
CA GLY A 93 3.67 15.48 2.90
C GLY A 93 3.43 14.26 3.78
N HIS A 94 2.22 14.01 4.26
CA HIS A 94 1.89 12.88 5.14
C HIS A 94 2.11 11.54 4.45
N THR A 95 1.64 11.38 3.22
CA THR A 95 1.84 10.16 2.44
C THR A 95 3.32 9.88 2.22
N THR A 96 4.10 10.91 1.89
CA THR A 96 5.56 10.79 1.72
C THR A 96 6.24 10.27 2.99
N ARG A 97 5.88 10.81 4.15
CA ARG A 97 6.44 10.36 5.43
C ARG A 97 6.13 8.88 5.70
N LEU A 98 4.88 8.47 5.47
CA LEU A 98 4.46 7.08 5.65
C LEU A 98 5.19 6.13 4.68
N LEU A 99 5.24 6.49 3.40
CA LEU A 99 5.92 5.68 2.39
C LEU A 99 7.42 5.55 2.67
N GLN A 100 8.09 6.61 3.05
CA GLN A 100 9.50 6.57 3.40
C GLN A 100 9.76 5.63 4.58
N ALA A 101 8.93 5.67 5.61
CA ALA A 101 9.07 4.80 6.77
C ALA A 101 8.83 3.32 6.41
N ALA A 102 7.78 3.02 5.63
CA ALA A 102 7.49 1.67 5.20
C ALA A 102 8.58 1.11 4.26
N ILE A 103 9.04 1.91 3.30
CA ILE A 103 10.12 1.53 2.38
C ILE A 103 11.42 1.26 3.14
N ALA A 104 11.74 2.05 4.15
CA ALA A 104 12.91 1.81 5.00
C ALA A 104 12.82 0.46 5.74
N GLU A 105 11.63 0.08 6.21
CA GLU A 105 11.41 -1.22 6.85
C GLU A 105 11.49 -2.38 5.85
N VAL A 106 11.00 -2.21 4.62
CA VAL A 106 11.11 -3.22 3.56
C VAL A 106 12.57 -3.49 3.20
N GLY A 107 13.41 -2.47 3.17
CA GLY A 107 14.82 -2.62 2.81
C GLY A 107 15.00 -3.11 1.37
N ASP A 108 15.81 -4.15 1.20
CA ASP A 108 16.18 -4.69 -0.11
C ASP A 108 15.16 -5.68 -0.70
N TYR A 109 14.12 -6.01 0.03
CA TYR A 109 13.09 -6.91 -0.46
C TYR A 109 12.23 -6.26 -1.55
N LEU A 110 11.67 -7.10 -2.40
CA LEU A 110 10.67 -6.64 -3.37
C LEU A 110 9.45 -6.10 -2.65
N CYS A 111 9.01 -4.92 -3.03
CA CYS A 111 7.79 -4.30 -2.54
C CYS A 111 6.80 -4.11 -3.69
N ARG A 112 5.57 -4.55 -3.49
CA ARG A 112 4.46 -4.42 -4.45
C ARG A 112 3.43 -3.42 -3.95
N ILE A 113 2.78 -2.76 -4.90
CA ILE A 113 1.62 -1.92 -4.64
C ILE A 113 0.69 -1.98 -5.86
N ASP A 114 -0.62 -2.02 -5.61
CA ASP A 114 -1.63 -1.81 -6.64
C ASP A 114 -2.09 -0.35 -6.54
N ALA A 115 -1.45 0.50 -7.33
CA ALA A 115 -1.68 1.94 -7.28
C ALA A 115 -2.93 2.31 -8.05
N GLN A 116 -3.79 3.13 -7.46
CA GLN A 116 -4.80 3.82 -8.28
C GLN A 116 -4.06 4.62 -9.36
N THR A 117 -4.46 4.46 -10.61
CA THR A 117 -3.70 4.93 -11.78
C THR A 117 -3.33 6.40 -11.70
N TYR A 118 -4.23 7.25 -11.20
CA TYR A 118 -3.98 8.68 -11.07
C TYR A 118 -2.88 9.04 -10.04
N LEU A 119 -2.47 8.09 -9.18
CA LEU A 119 -1.40 8.26 -8.20
C LEU A 119 -0.08 7.61 -8.63
N ALA A 120 -0.01 6.99 -9.81
CA ALA A 120 1.17 6.26 -10.26
C ALA A 120 2.44 7.11 -10.28
N ASP A 121 2.34 8.37 -10.71
CA ASP A 121 3.49 9.30 -10.74
C ASP A 121 4.01 9.60 -9.33
N MET A 122 3.12 9.71 -8.36
CA MET A 122 3.51 9.89 -6.96
C MET A 122 4.31 8.69 -6.46
N TYR A 123 3.86 7.48 -6.73
CA TYR A 123 4.59 6.26 -6.35
C TYR A 123 5.90 6.11 -7.12
N ALA A 124 5.95 6.53 -8.38
CA ALA A 124 7.19 6.52 -9.18
C ALA A 124 8.29 7.37 -8.54
N ARG A 125 7.94 8.49 -7.92
CA ARG A 125 8.89 9.31 -7.16
C ARG A 125 9.51 8.60 -5.96
N HIS A 126 8.89 7.54 -5.48
CA HIS A 126 9.40 6.67 -4.40
C HIS A 126 10.11 5.42 -4.91
N GLY A 127 10.39 5.32 -6.21
CA GLY A 127 11.13 4.22 -6.82
C GLY A 127 10.27 3.06 -7.30
N PHE A 128 8.95 3.19 -7.31
CA PHE A 128 8.06 2.19 -7.89
C PHE A 128 8.00 2.34 -9.41
N VAL A 129 7.94 1.21 -10.10
CA VAL A 129 7.76 1.14 -11.55
C VAL A 129 6.58 0.24 -11.89
N ALA A 130 5.89 0.54 -12.99
CA ALA A 130 4.79 -0.30 -13.45
C ALA A 130 5.29 -1.72 -13.77
N ALA A 131 4.54 -2.73 -13.33
CA ALA A 131 4.90 -4.14 -13.44
C ALA A 131 3.81 -4.98 -14.09
N GLY A 132 2.88 -4.38 -14.79
CA GLY A 132 1.79 -5.05 -15.48
C GLY A 132 0.81 -4.07 -16.10
N ALA A 133 -0.20 -4.60 -16.78
CA ALA A 133 -1.25 -3.81 -17.40
C ALA A 133 -2.19 -3.20 -16.34
N GLU A 134 -2.78 -2.07 -16.67
CA GLU A 134 -3.87 -1.50 -15.87
C GLU A 134 -5.04 -2.48 -15.75
N PHE A 135 -5.69 -2.45 -14.61
CA PHE A 135 -6.90 -3.23 -14.33
C PHE A 135 -7.90 -2.36 -13.56
N VAL A 136 -9.16 -2.74 -13.60
CA VAL A 136 -10.22 -2.07 -12.85
C VAL A 136 -10.60 -2.93 -11.66
N GLU A 137 -10.54 -2.36 -10.46
CA GLU A 137 -11.00 -2.98 -9.23
C GLU A 137 -12.00 -2.05 -8.56
N ASP A 138 -13.18 -2.57 -8.25
CA ASP A 138 -14.29 -1.80 -7.67
C ASP A 138 -14.59 -0.48 -8.43
N GLY A 139 -14.51 -0.52 -9.77
CA GLY A 139 -14.77 0.62 -10.64
C GLY A 139 -13.64 1.64 -10.73
N ILE A 140 -12.51 1.42 -10.07
CA ILE A 140 -11.37 2.34 -10.05
C ILE A 140 -10.19 1.73 -10.82
N PRO A 141 -9.61 2.45 -11.81
CA PRO A 141 -8.42 2.00 -12.52
C PRO A 141 -7.21 1.91 -11.61
N HIS A 142 -6.49 0.78 -11.69
CA HIS A 142 -5.26 0.52 -10.94
C HIS A 142 -4.15 0.08 -11.88
N VAL A 143 -2.91 0.28 -11.47
CA VAL A 143 -1.72 -0.26 -12.11
C VAL A 143 -0.86 -0.98 -11.07
N PRO A 144 -0.46 -2.24 -11.33
CA PRO A 144 0.47 -2.92 -10.45
C PRO A 144 1.85 -2.27 -10.58
N MET A 145 2.46 -1.98 -9.45
CA MET A 145 3.79 -1.38 -9.40
C MET A 145 4.69 -2.15 -8.43
N VAL A 146 5.97 -2.14 -8.71
CA VAL A 146 6.99 -2.78 -7.87
C VAL A 146 8.15 -1.85 -7.62
N ARG A 147 8.77 -2.03 -6.46
CA ARG A 147 10.02 -1.39 -6.08
C ARG A 147 11.01 -2.46 -5.64
N ARG A 148 12.21 -2.39 -6.18
CA ARG A 148 13.34 -3.20 -5.74
C ARG A 148 14.57 -2.29 -5.67
N THR A 149 15.46 -2.50 -4.72
CA THR A 149 16.72 -1.77 -4.68
C THR A 149 17.61 -2.10 -5.87
N THR A 150 18.39 -1.13 -6.31
CA THR A 150 19.29 -1.22 -7.46
C THR A 150 20.24 -2.41 -7.35
N GLY A 151 20.18 -3.33 -8.34
CA GLY A 151 21.08 -4.47 -8.45
C GLY A 151 20.46 -5.83 -8.75
N ALA A 152 19.16 -6.01 -8.54
CA ALA A 152 18.48 -7.25 -8.92
C ALA A 152 17.80 -7.05 -10.29
N ALA A 153 18.27 -7.80 -11.28
CA ALA A 153 17.61 -7.85 -12.58
C ALA A 153 16.18 -8.42 -12.40
N TRP A 154 15.20 -7.75 -13.00
CA TRP A 154 13.85 -8.28 -13.12
C TRP A 154 13.89 -9.59 -13.90
N PRO A 155 13.30 -10.70 -13.43
CA PRO A 155 13.16 -11.87 -14.27
C PRO A 155 12.29 -11.47 -15.47
N ALA A 156 12.85 -11.60 -16.66
CA ALA A 156 12.12 -11.38 -17.88
C ALA A 156 10.86 -12.24 -17.87
N THR A 157 9.71 -11.63 -18.11
CA THR A 157 8.48 -12.36 -18.39
C THR A 157 8.76 -13.26 -19.58
N SER A 158 8.78 -14.57 -19.35
CA SER A 158 8.80 -15.53 -20.44
C SER A 158 7.44 -15.49 -21.12
N ASP A 159 7.32 -14.67 -22.15
CA ASP A 159 6.29 -14.83 -23.16
C ASP A 159 6.61 -16.11 -23.93
N THR A 160 6.16 -17.24 -23.43
CA THR A 160 5.99 -18.44 -24.23
C THR A 160 4.67 -18.33 -24.96
N ALA A 161 4.67 -17.59 -26.03
CA ALA A 161 3.70 -17.77 -27.08
C ALA A 161 3.98 -19.16 -27.70
N THR A 162 3.17 -20.14 -27.37
CA THR A 162 3.14 -21.41 -28.06
C THR A 162 2.42 -21.17 -29.37
N GLU A 163 3.17 -20.95 -30.43
CA GLU A 163 2.65 -21.14 -31.80
C GLU A 163 2.38 -22.62 -32.00
N THR A 164 1.13 -22.98 -32.04
CA THR A 164 0.67 -24.26 -32.57
C THR A 164 0.61 -24.15 -34.08
N ASP A 165 1.65 -24.64 -34.71
CA ASP A 165 1.63 -24.95 -36.13
C ASP A 165 0.68 -26.13 -36.36
N GLN A 166 -0.36 -25.92 -37.18
CA GLN A 166 -1.19 -26.96 -37.74
C GLN A 166 -0.91 -27.04 -39.23
N SER A 167 -0.21 -28.08 -39.62
CA SER A 167 -0.25 -28.63 -40.96
C SER A 167 -1.17 -29.81 -41.01
#